data_15377b678508ab289214830905367090
#
_entry.id   15377b678508ab289214830905367090
#
_cell.length_a   1.000
_cell.length_b   1.000
_cell.length_c   1.000
_cell.angle_alpha   90.00
_cell.angle_beta   90.00
_cell.angle_gamma   90.00
#
_symmetry.space_group_name_H-M   'P 1'
#
loop_
_entity.id
_entity.type
_entity.pdbx_description
1 polymer ?
#
loop_
_entity_poly.entity_id
_entity_poly.type
_entity_poly.pdbx_seq_one_letter_code
_entity_poly.pdbx_strand_id
1 'polypeptide(L)'
;PLRRQRQMCIRDSSWMGAIQAQEYEMAKWAIGIRLRSSSLEKVNEALYKGDILRTHVMRPTWHFVAAEDIRWMLMLSSERIKAAVMSYAKGHFGKIEKTLFTRCLDQIGKILEGYKSLTKQEVTAELQKSGILPTIDHVNLFLTWGEVEGIVCSGIDKGKKTTYALLDERVPPTRELCREEALARLASRYFQSHSPAQLQDFVWWSGLTATECRLAINLIKAELMTETFDSREYFIHQSWKGKNESEPVLRLLPAFDEYLISYKNRTDVLPLEHHPKAFNRFGTFYPVILYNGKIIGNWSRSIKKNTIQIEMDFFEKKPRIPVKLIQQAEAQIDAFYRGLLYRPALQCREK
;
A
#
# COMPACT_ATOMS: atom_id res chain seq x y z
N PRO A 1 16.97 21.18 -6.32
CA PRO A 1 16.17 20.80 -5.12
C PRO A 1 15.07 19.77 -5.46
N LEU A 2 14.26 19.97 -6.49
CA LEU A 2 13.14 19.08 -6.88
C LEU A 2 13.58 17.66 -7.23
N ARG A 3 14.70 17.46 -7.92
CA ARG A 3 15.23 16.12 -8.26
C ARG A 3 15.61 15.28 -7.04
N ARG A 4 16.22 15.90 -6.01
CA ARG A 4 16.55 15.21 -4.74
C ARG A 4 15.32 14.88 -3.90
N GLN A 5 14.30 15.74 -3.91
CA GLN A 5 13.05 15.50 -3.17
C GLN A 5 12.17 14.42 -3.84
N ARG A 6 12.17 14.35 -5.20
CA ARG A 6 11.54 13.28 -5.96
C ARG A 6 12.15 11.91 -5.64
N GLN A 7 13.48 11.83 -5.57
CA GLN A 7 14.18 10.61 -5.16
C GLN A 7 13.83 10.16 -3.74
N MET A 8 13.39 11.06 -2.85
CA MET A 8 12.97 10.68 -1.49
C MET A 8 11.64 9.92 -1.48
N CYS A 9 10.60 10.39 -2.16
CA CYS A 9 9.30 9.68 -2.21
C CYS A 9 9.43 8.29 -2.84
N ILE A 10 10.19 8.17 -3.94
CA ILE A 10 10.46 6.90 -4.61
C ILE A 10 11.30 5.99 -3.72
N ARG A 11 12.37 6.52 -3.09
CA ARG A 11 13.25 5.77 -2.17
C ARG A 11 12.47 5.23 -0.97
N ASP A 12 11.53 5.99 -0.42
CA ASP A 12 10.81 5.55 0.78
C ASP A 12 9.71 4.55 0.45
N SER A 13 9.05 4.66 -0.73
CA SER A 13 8.15 3.62 -1.23
C SER A 13 8.93 2.34 -1.58
N SER A 14 10.08 2.47 -2.21
CA SER A 14 11.01 1.37 -2.49
C SER A 14 11.60 0.77 -1.20
N TRP A 15 11.89 1.60 -0.17
CA TRP A 15 12.36 1.16 1.14
C TRP A 15 11.36 0.25 1.85
N MET A 16 10.08 0.61 1.85
CA MET A 16 9.03 -0.21 2.45
C MET A 16 8.68 -1.45 1.62
N GLY A 17 9.16 -1.53 0.37
CA GLY A 17 8.81 -2.55 -0.62
C GLY A 17 7.41 -2.33 -1.18
N ALA A 18 6.39 -2.44 -0.35
CA ALA A 18 5.01 -2.15 -0.68
C ALA A 18 4.28 -1.54 0.52
N ILE A 19 3.29 -0.70 0.26
CA ILE A 19 2.44 -0.08 1.29
C ILE A 19 0.99 -0.42 0.95
N GLN A 20 0.27 -1.01 1.89
CA GLN A 20 -1.12 -1.37 1.62
C GLN A 20 -1.96 -0.13 1.31
N ALA A 21 -2.70 -0.17 0.20
CA ALA A 21 -3.44 0.95 -0.36
C ALA A 21 -4.94 0.65 -0.54
N GLN A 22 -5.52 -0.13 0.38
CA GLN A 22 -6.94 -0.45 0.37
C GLN A 22 -7.77 0.81 0.58
N GLU A 23 -7.39 1.64 1.56
CA GLU A 23 -7.90 2.99 1.76
C GLU A 23 -6.99 4.00 1.06
N TYR A 24 -7.35 4.37 -0.19
CA TYR A 24 -6.49 5.13 -1.10
C TYR A 24 -5.97 6.45 -0.50
N GLU A 25 -6.85 7.24 0.12
CA GLU A 25 -6.46 8.53 0.70
C GLU A 25 -5.62 8.37 1.97
N MET A 26 -5.89 7.34 2.79
CA MET A 26 -5.08 7.05 3.97
C MET A 26 -3.72 6.44 3.60
N ALA A 27 -3.64 5.69 2.51
CA ALA A 27 -2.37 5.16 2.01
C ALA A 27 -1.41 6.28 1.54
N LYS A 28 -1.94 7.40 1.02
CA LYS A 28 -1.12 8.58 0.74
C LYS A 28 -0.50 9.14 2.02
N TRP A 29 -1.25 9.15 3.12
CA TRP A 29 -0.74 9.52 4.44
C TRP A 29 0.27 8.50 4.97
N ALA A 30 0.11 7.21 4.68
CA ALA A 30 1.11 6.20 5.03
C ALA A 30 2.49 6.48 4.41
N ILE A 31 2.53 6.99 3.18
CA ILE A 31 3.76 7.52 2.58
C ILE A 31 4.18 8.80 3.31
N GLY A 32 3.24 9.75 3.48
CA GLY A 32 3.50 11.06 4.03
C GLY A 32 4.12 11.05 5.42
N ILE A 33 3.61 10.23 6.34
CA ILE A 33 4.10 10.16 7.74
C ILE A 33 5.55 9.67 7.84
N ARG A 34 6.07 8.98 6.81
CA ARG A 34 7.43 8.45 6.74
C ARG A 34 8.43 9.41 6.07
N LEU A 35 7.94 10.46 5.44
CA LEU A 35 8.78 11.46 4.76
C LEU A 35 9.16 12.61 5.71
N ARG A 36 10.41 13.08 5.62
CA ARG A 36 10.89 14.23 6.43
C ARG A 36 10.17 15.54 6.10
N SER A 37 9.83 15.74 4.82
CA SER A 37 9.08 16.91 4.36
C SER A 37 8.06 16.45 3.33
N SER A 38 6.89 16.03 3.81
CA SER A 38 5.84 15.50 2.97
C SER A 38 4.71 16.49 2.74
N SER A 39 4.09 16.38 1.57
CA SER A 39 2.80 16.98 1.29
C SER A 39 2.01 16.04 0.39
N LEU A 40 0.70 16.09 0.50
CA LEU A 40 -0.19 15.33 -0.37
C LEU A 40 0.06 15.62 -1.86
N GLU A 41 0.43 16.85 -2.18
CA GLU A 41 0.77 17.27 -3.54
C GLU A 41 1.95 16.48 -4.10
N LYS A 42 3.03 16.29 -3.33
CA LYS A 42 4.19 15.50 -3.74
C LYS A 42 3.85 14.03 -3.96
N VAL A 43 3.01 13.44 -3.10
CA VAL A 43 2.56 12.06 -3.27
C VAL A 43 1.69 11.95 -4.51
N ASN A 44 0.76 12.89 -4.72
CA ASN A 44 -0.08 12.92 -5.92
C ASN A 44 0.76 13.13 -7.19
N GLU A 45 1.81 13.94 -7.14
CA GLU A 45 2.74 14.13 -8.26
C GLU A 45 3.47 12.84 -8.61
N ALA A 46 3.95 12.08 -7.62
CA ALA A 46 4.60 10.79 -7.84
C ALA A 46 3.63 9.75 -8.45
N LEU A 47 2.37 9.72 -7.99
CA LEU A 47 1.31 8.89 -8.57
C LEU A 47 0.96 9.34 -10.00
N TYR A 48 0.84 10.65 -10.24
CA TYR A 48 0.57 11.21 -11.57
C TYR A 48 1.65 10.83 -12.58
N LYS A 49 2.93 10.94 -12.20
CA LYS A 49 4.08 10.61 -13.06
C LYS A 49 4.27 9.09 -13.24
N GLY A 50 3.61 8.26 -12.46
CA GLY A 50 3.82 6.81 -12.46
C GLY A 50 5.11 6.39 -11.75
N ASP A 51 5.72 7.23 -10.93
CA ASP A 51 6.85 6.88 -10.06
C ASP A 51 6.41 5.87 -8.98
N ILE A 52 5.16 6.02 -8.52
CA ILE A 52 4.45 5.10 -7.62
C ILE A 52 3.17 4.67 -8.31
N LEU A 53 2.85 3.39 -8.21
CA LEU A 53 1.65 2.80 -8.80
C LEU A 53 0.84 2.09 -7.74
N ARG A 54 -0.48 2.08 -7.93
CA ARG A 54 -1.40 1.24 -7.16
C ARG A 54 -1.76 0.01 -7.98
N THR A 55 -1.58 -1.16 -7.40
CA THR A 55 -1.86 -2.45 -8.05
C THR A 55 -2.12 -3.54 -7.03
N HIS A 56 -2.66 -4.68 -7.47
CA HIS A 56 -2.74 -5.89 -6.66
C HIS A 56 -1.41 -6.63 -6.73
N VAL A 57 -0.73 -6.74 -5.60
CA VAL A 57 0.57 -7.40 -5.49
C VAL A 57 0.75 -8.01 -4.10
N MET A 58 1.55 -9.05 -3.97
CA MET A 58 1.81 -9.83 -2.76
C MET A 58 0.57 -10.59 -2.24
N ARG A 59 -0.45 -9.89 -1.82
CA ARG A 59 -1.77 -10.40 -1.37
C ARG A 59 -2.86 -9.88 -2.31
N PRO A 60 -4.07 -10.46 -2.33
CA PRO A 60 -5.16 -9.96 -3.17
C PRO A 60 -5.76 -8.65 -2.64
N THR A 61 -4.91 -7.68 -2.36
CA THR A 61 -5.24 -6.34 -1.88
C THR A 61 -4.40 -5.30 -2.62
N TRP A 62 -4.91 -4.08 -2.76
CA TRP A 62 -4.15 -3.00 -3.37
C TRP A 62 -2.97 -2.56 -2.52
N HIS A 63 -1.84 -2.33 -3.20
CA HIS A 63 -0.64 -1.77 -2.61
C HIS A 63 -0.12 -0.61 -3.48
N PHE A 64 0.55 0.35 -2.84
CA PHE A 64 1.47 1.25 -3.51
C PHE A 64 2.82 0.59 -3.63
N VAL A 65 3.37 0.60 -4.84
CA VAL A 65 4.69 0.07 -5.17
C VAL A 65 5.45 1.07 -6.03
N ALA A 66 6.77 1.08 -5.95
CA ALA A 66 7.59 1.84 -6.87
C ALA A 66 7.52 1.23 -8.28
N ALA A 67 7.54 2.08 -9.32
CA ALA A 67 7.46 1.62 -10.70
C ALA A 67 8.56 0.58 -11.05
N GLU A 68 9.77 0.79 -10.55
CA GLU A 68 10.90 -0.13 -10.76
C GLU A 68 10.71 -1.53 -10.16
N ASP A 69 9.75 -1.70 -9.25
CA ASP A 69 9.56 -2.93 -8.49
C ASP A 69 8.34 -3.74 -8.93
N ILE A 70 7.39 -3.11 -9.61
CA ILE A 70 6.09 -3.73 -9.89
C ILE A 70 6.21 -5.07 -10.63
N ARG A 71 7.08 -5.17 -11.64
CA ARG A 71 7.18 -6.36 -12.50
C ARG A 71 7.69 -7.59 -11.74
N TRP A 72 8.78 -7.45 -10.98
CA TRP A 72 9.31 -8.58 -10.22
C TRP A 72 8.43 -8.95 -9.01
N MET A 73 7.70 -7.99 -8.43
CA MET A 73 6.72 -8.27 -7.38
C MET A 73 5.51 -9.04 -7.95
N LEU A 74 5.01 -8.67 -9.11
CA LEU A 74 3.95 -9.41 -9.81
C LEU A 74 4.42 -10.84 -10.13
N MET A 75 5.65 -11.03 -10.65
CA MET A 75 6.22 -12.36 -10.92
C MET A 75 6.21 -13.26 -9.67
N LEU A 76 6.44 -12.70 -8.47
CA LEU A 76 6.42 -13.46 -7.23
C LEU A 76 5.00 -13.81 -6.74
N SER A 77 3.99 -13.00 -7.05
CA SER A 77 2.67 -13.05 -6.39
C SER A 77 1.51 -13.44 -7.31
N SER A 78 1.65 -13.29 -8.64
CA SER A 78 0.56 -13.40 -9.61
C SER A 78 -0.23 -14.69 -9.51
N GLU A 79 0.41 -15.84 -9.48
CA GLU A 79 -0.29 -17.13 -9.50
C GLU A 79 -1.20 -17.34 -8.27
N ARG A 80 -0.77 -16.87 -7.11
CA ARG A 80 -1.58 -16.99 -5.89
C ARG A 80 -2.74 -16.01 -5.86
N ILE A 81 -2.51 -14.79 -6.33
CA ILE A 81 -3.58 -13.79 -6.41
C ILE A 81 -4.62 -14.25 -7.43
N LYS A 82 -4.20 -14.77 -8.60
CA LYS A 82 -5.10 -15.38 -9.58
C LYS A 82 -5.94 -16.51 -8.99
N ALA A 83 -5.33 -17.40 -8.22
CA ALA A 83 -6.06 -18.48 -7.55
C ALA A 83 -7.12 -17.93 -6.56
N ALA A 84 -6.77 -16.90 -5.78
CA ALA A 84 -7.71 -16.24 -4.87
C ALA A 84 -8.85 -15.52 -5.62
N VAL A 85 -8.53 -14.81 -6.71
CA VAL A 85 -9.49 -14.15 -7.61
C VAL A 85 -10.46 -15.16 -8.22
N MET A 86 -9.97 -16.29 -8.71
CA MET A 86 -10.82 -17.35 -9.27
C MET A 86 -11.71 -18.02 -8.23
N SER A 87 -11.19 -18.22 -7.01
CA SER A 87 -12.00 -18.75 -5.90
C SER A 87 -13.14 -17.80 -5.53
N TYR A 88 -12.84 -16.50 -5.43
CA TYR A 88 -13.84 -15.45 -5.21
C TYR A 88 -14.88 -15.43 -6.35
N ALA A 89 -14.43 -15.43 -7.60
CA ALA A 89 -15.29 -15.41 -8.77
C ALA A 89 -16.26 -16.59 -8.78
N LYS A 90 -15.77 -17.80 -8.50
CA LYS A 90 -16.59 -19.02 -8.44
C LYS A 90 -17.70 -18.91 -7.38
N GLY A 91 -17.39 -18.32 -6.22
CA GLY A 91 -18.35 -18.15 -5.13
C GLY A 91 -19.43 -17.11 -5.39
N HIS A 92 -19.14 -16.07 -6.18
CA HIS A 92 -20.03 -14.91 -6.38
C HIS A 92 -20.73 -14.89 -7.75
N PHE A 93 -20.06 -15.38 -8.77
CA PHE A 93 -20.54 -15.31 -10.17
C PHE A 93 -20.74 -16.69 -10.81
N GLY A 94 -20.45 -17.76 -10.07
CA GLY A 94 -20.42 -19.11 -10.66
C GLY A 94 -19.17 -19.34 -11.50
N LYS A 95 -19.28 -20.31 -12.44
CA LYS A 95 -18.15 -20.64 -13.32
C LYS A 95 -17.99 -19.60 -14.43
N ILE A 96 -16.88 -18.86 -14.39
CA ILE A 96 -16.49 -17.97 -15.49
C ILE A 96 -15.48 -18.71 -16.37
N GLU A 97 -15.75 -18.75 -17.69
CA GLU A 97 -14.86 -19.39 -18.65
C GLU A 97 -13.55 -18.62 -18.81
N LYS A 98 -12.41 -19.33 -18.82
CA LYS A 98 -11.08 -18.71 -18.99
C LYS A 98 -10.98 -17.91 -20.30
N THR A 99 -11.65 -18.37 -21.36
CA THR A 99 -11.72 -17.68 -22.64
C THR A 99 -12.34 -16.29 -22.54
N LEU A 100 -13.28 -16.09 -21.60
CA LEU A 100 -13.86 -14.77 -21.35
C LEU A 100 -12.83 -13.82 -20.71
N PHE A 101 -12.00 -14.31 -19.77
CA PHE A 101 -10.91 -13.51 -19.22
C PHE A 101 -9.95 -13.04 -20.32
N THR A 102 -9.47 -13.96 -21.16
CA THR A 102 -8.54 -13.61 -22.25
C THR A 102 -9.16 -12.58 -23.18
N ARG A 103 -10.40 -12.80 -23.66
CA ARG A 103 -11.09 -11.85 -24.54
C ARG A 103 -11.28 -10.47 -23.90
N CYS A 104 -11.64 -10.44 -22.62
CA CYS A 104 -11.81 -9.17 -21.89
C CYS A 104 -10.48 -8.45 -21.72
N LEU A 105 -9.40 -9.15 -21.38
CA LEU A 105 -8.08 -8.55 -21.23
C LEU A 105 -7.52 -8.02 -22.54
N ASP A 106 -7.64 -8.78 -23.63
CA ASP A 106 -7.24 -8.34 -24.98
C ASP A 106 -7.99 -7.05 -25.37
N GLN A 107 -9.29 -6.99 -25.07
CA GLN A 107 -10.09 -5.83 -25.37
C GLN A 107 -9.76 -4.64 -24.44
N ILE A 108 -9.56 -4.88 -23.15
CA ILE A 108 -9.10 -3.85 -22.19
C ILE A 108 -7.75 -3.27 -22.63
N GLY A 109 -6.83 -4.13 -23.10
CA GLY A 109 -5.56 -3.68 -23.65
C GLY A 109 -5.78 -2.66 -24.78
N LYS A 110 -6.57 -3.01 -25.80
CA LYS A 110 -6.89 -2.11 -26.94
C LYS A 110 -7.61 -0.83 -26.51
N ILE A 111 -8.53 -0.91 -25.54
CA ILE A 111 -9.26 0.26 -25.02
C ILE A 111 -8.31 1.25 -24.37
N LEU A 112 -7.29 0.77 -23.68
CA LEU A 112 -6.35 1.60 -22.91
C LEU A 112 -5.13 2.07 -23.71
N GLU A 113 -4.89 1.57 -24.94
CA GLU A 113 -3.77 1.98 -25.81
C GLU A 113 -3.74 3.50 -26.03
N GLY A 114 -2.53 4.05 -26.13
CA GLY A 114 -2.26 5.48 -26.42
C GLY A 114 -2.26 6.34 -25.16
N TYR A 115 -1.67 5.84 -24.07
CA TYR A 115 -1.49 6.55 -22.79
C TYR A 115 -2.80 6.98 -22.15
N LYS A 116 -3.88 6.25 -22.39
CA LYS A 116 -5.18 6.53 -21.80
C LYS A 116 -5.21 6.18 -20.34
N SER A 117 -5.98 6.95 -19.59
CA SER A 117 -6.34 6.66 -18.20
C SER A 117 -7.86 6.69 -18.09
N LEU A 118 -8.47 5.52 -17.91
CA LEU A 118 -9.93 5.37 -17.90
C LEU A 118 -10.42 4.87 -16.54
N THR A 119 -11.51 5.45 -16.08
CA THR A 119 -12.23 4.95 -14.90
C THR A 119 -12.85 3.58 -15.20
N LYS A 120 -13.17 2.82 -14.15
CA LYS A 120 -13.87 1.55 -14.31
C LYS A 120 -15.17 1.68 -15.13
N GLN A 121 -15.92 2.74 -14.91
CA GLN A 121 -17.16 3.00 -15.66
C GLN A 121 -16.88 3.24 -17.15
N GLU A 122 -15.84 4.01 -17.49
CA GLU A 122 -15.44 4.23 -18.88
C GLU A 122 -14.97 2.93 -19.53
N VAL A 123 -14.16 2.10 -18.85
CA VAL A 123 -13.74 0.79 -19.35
C VAL A 123 -14.97 -0.11 -19.57
N THR A 124 -15.93 -0.10 -18.64
CA THR A 124 -17.20 -0.87 -18.81
C THR A 124 -17.96 -0.44 -20.05
N ALA A 125 -18.10 0.85 -20.26
CA ALA A 125 -18.82 1.40 -21.41
C ALA A 125 -18.13 1.02 -22.75
N GLU A 126 -16.81 1.08 -22.79
CA GLU A 126 -16.05 0.69 -24.00
C GLU A 126 -16.14 -0.83 -24.28
N LEU A 127 -16.10 -1.67 -23.25
CA LEU A 127 -16.31 -3.12 -23.40
C LEU A 127 -17.70 -3.41 -23.95
N GLN A 128 -18.74 -2.70 -23.47
CA GLN A 128 -20.11 -2.86 -23.97
C GLN A 128 -20.24 -2.48 -25.43
N LYS A 129 -19.59 -1.41 -25.89
CA LYS A 129 -19.53 -1.01 -27.32
C LYS A 129 -18.87 -2.11 -28.18
N SER A 130 -17.94 -2.85 -27.62
CA SER A 130 -17.24 -3.97 -28.30
C SER A 130 -18.04 -5.28 -28.29
N GLY A 131 -19.31 -5.24 -27.86
CA GLY A 131 -20.17 -6.44 -27.79
C GLY A 131 -19.87 -7.39 -26.62
N ILE A 132 -19.03 -6.97 -25.69
CA ILE A 132 -18.81 -7.68 -24.43
C ILE A 132 -19.70 -6.98 -23.39
N LEU A 133 -20.66 -7.71 -22.82
CA LEU A 133 -21.67 -7.16 -21.90
C LEU A 133 -21.40 -7.58 -20.44
N PRO A 134 -20.28 -7.19 -19.82
CA PRO A 134 -20.01 -7.50 -18.44
C PRO A 134 -20.82 -6.58 -17.52
N THR A 135 -21.17 -7.08 -16.34
CA THR A 135 -21.58 -6.19 -15.24
C THR A 135 -20.36 -5.42 -14.71
N ILE A 136 -20.61 -4.35 -13.97
CA ILE A 136 -19.53 -3.56 -13.35
C ILE A 136 -18.67 -4.40 -12.38
N ASP A 137 -19.27 -5.43 -11.77
CA ASP A 137 -18.56 -6.34 -10.86
C ASP A 137 -17.67 -7.32 -11.62
N HIS A 138 -18.09 -7.79 -12.79
CA HIS A 138 -17.22 -8.57 -13.69
C HIS A 138 -16.03 -7.73 -14.17
N VAL A 139 -16.24 -6.44 -14.46
CA VAL A 139 -15.13 -5.55 -14.86
C VAL A 139 -14.12 -5.37 -13.73
N ASN A 140 -14.54 -5.28 -12.46
CA ASN A 140 -13.61 -5.30 -11.33
C ASN A 140 -12.71 -6.54 -11.36
N LEU A 141 -13.31 -7.72 -11.58
CA LEU A 141 -12.60 -8.99 -11.63
C LEU A 141 -11.58 -9.01 -12.78
N PHE A 142 -11.97 -8.56 -13.98
CA PHE A 142 -11.08 -8.52 -15.14
C PHE A 142 -9.95 -7.49 -14.96
N LEU A 143 -10.22 -6.33 -14.39
CA LEU A 143 -9.20 -5.33 -14.09
C LEU A 143 -8.21 -5.84 -13.03
N THR A 144 -8.69 -6.48 -11.95
CA THR A 144 -7.81 -7.11 -10.97
C THR A 144 -6.94 -8.19 -11.62
N TRP A 145 -7.52 -9.02 -12.50
CA TRP A 145 -6.76 -10.02 -13.24
C TRP A 145 -5.73 -9.37 -14.15
N GLY A 146 -6.09 -8.32 -14.87
CA GLY A 146 -5.18 -7.55 -15.73
C GLY A 146 -4.03 -6.88 -14.95
N GLU A 147 -4.28 -6.40 -13.72
CA GLU A 147 -3.22 -5.89 -12.85
C GLU A 147 -2.24 -7.01 -12.46
N VAL A 148 -2.76 -8.19 -12.13
CA VAL A 148 -1.93 -9.34 -11.71
C VAL A 148 -1.15 -9.95 -12.88
N GLU A 149 -1.69 -9.89 -14.11
CA GLU A 149 -1.00 -10.26 -15.34
C GLU A 149 0.03 -9.20 -15.78
N GLY A 150 0.07 -8.04 -15.14
CA GLY A 150 0.96 -6.94 -15.55
C GLY A 150 0.54 -6.25 -16.84
N ILE A 151 -0.73 -6.34 -17.24
CA ILE A 151 -1.28 -5.65 -18.41
C ILE A 151 -1.71 -4.23 -18.04
N VAL A 152 -2.39 -4.08 -16.91
CA VAL A 152 -2.89 -2.80 -16.43
C VAL A 152 -2.31 -2.42 -15.06
N CYS A 153 -2.34 -1.14 -14.75
CA CYS A 153 -2.02 -0.60 -13.44
C CYS A 153 -2.88 0.64 -13.18
N SER A 154 -2.69 1.33 -12.05
CA SER A 154 -3.32 2.63 -11.83
C SER A 154 -2.89 3.65 -12.89
N GLY A 155 -3.86 4.34 -13.46
CA GLY A 155 -3.67 5.46 -14.37
C GLY A 155 -3.61 6.81 -13.63
N ILE A 156 -3.77 7.89 -14.40
CA ILE A 156 -3.87 9.26 -13.89
C ILE A 156 -5.29 9.49 -13.38
N ASP A 157 -5.45 9.83 -12.10
CA ASP A 157 -6.74 10.05 -11.49
C ASP A 157 -7.53 11.19 -12.18
N LYS A 158 -8.82 11.00 -12.36
CA LYS A 158 -9.77 12.01 -12.85
C LYS A 158 -10.53 12.63 -11.68
N GLY A 159 -9.99 13.70 -11.11
CA GLY A 159 -10.52 14.29 -9.88
C GLY A 159 -10.39 13.33 -8.70
N LYS A 160 -11.52 12.86 -8.16
CA LYS A 160 -11.53 11.86 -7.06
C LYS A 160 -11.69 10.41 -7.56
N LYS A 161 -11.77 10.19 -8.87
CA LYS A 161 -11.98 8.86 -9.45
C LYS A 161 -10.65 8.26 -9.84
N THR A 162 -10.36 7.08 -9.33
CA THR A 162 -9.21 6.27 -9.75
C THR A 162 -9.43 5.75 -11.17
N THR A 163 -8.33 5.60 -11.91
CA THR A 163 -8.34 5.14 -13.29
C THR A 163 -7.37 3.98 -13.48
N TYR A 164 -7.47 3.35 -14.63
CA TYR A 164 -6.61 2.27 -15.10
C TYR A 164 -5.90 2.70 -16.37
N ALA A 165 -4.67 2.24 -16.57
CA ALA A 165 -3.83 2.49 -17.74
C ALA A 165 -3.01 1.24 -18.06
N LEU A 166 -2.40 1.16 -19.24
CA LEU A 166 -1.48 0.10 -19.58
C LEU A 166 -0.19 0.21 -18.77
N LEU A 167 0.25 -0.90 -18.20
CA LEU A 167 1.48 -0.95 -17.42
C LEU A 167 2.70 -0.58 -18.28
N ASP A 168 2.77 -1.08 -19.51
CA ASP A 168 3.92 -0.85 -20.40
C ASP A 168 4.04 0.60 -20.88
N GLU A 169 2.94 1.35 -20.90
CA GLU A 169 2.94 2.77 -21.20
C GLU A 169 3.28 3.64 -19.97
N ARG A 170 3.02 3.13 -18.77
CA ARG A 170 3.26 3.87 -17.50
C ARG A 170 4.63 3.60 -16.92
N VAL A 171 5.17 2.40 -17.12
CA VAL A 171 6.39 1.93 -16.49
C VAL A 171 7.42 1.56 -17.55
N PRO A 172 8.58 2.25 -17.59
CA PRO A 172 9.65 1.87 -18.48
C PRO A 172 10.06 0.40 -18.29
N PRO A 173 10.56 -0.26 -19.33
CA PRO A 173 11.15 -1.58 -19.19
C PRO A 173 12.22 -1.59 -18.09
N THR A 174 12.20 -2.61 -17.25
CA THR A 174 13.20 -2.83 -16.20
C THR A 174 13.92 -4.14 -16.46
N ARG A 175 15.13 -4.30 -15.91
CA ARG A 175 15.83 -5.59 -15.95
C ARG A 175 14.94 -6.67 -15.33
N GLU A 176 14.75 -7.76 -16.03
CA GLU A 176 14.10 -8.95 -15.49
C GLU A 176 14.99 -9.58 -14.41
N LEU A 177 14.37 -9.96 -13.32
CA LEU A 177 15.01 -10.69 -12.23
C LEU A 177 14.61 -12.15 -12.32
N CYS A 178 15.54 -13.06 -12.04
CA CYS A 178 15.15 -14.43 -11.77
C CYS A 178 14.40 -14.52 -10.42
N ARG A 179 13.71 -15.63 -10.19
CA ARG A 179 12.86 -15.78 -8.98
C ARG A 179 13.65 -15.66 -7.69
N GLU A 180 14.87 -16.20 -7.64
CA GLU A 180 15.75 -16.12 -6.45
C GLU A 180 16.21 -14.69 -6.18
N GLU A 181 16.61 -13.94 -7.20
CA GLU A 181 16.95 -12.51 -7.08
C GLU A 181 15.78 -11.71 -6.53
N ALA A 182 14.57 -11.98 -7.04
CA ALA A 182 13.35 -11.30 -6.59
C ALA A 182 13.00 -11.67 -5.13
N LEU A 183 13.14 -12.94 -4.74
CA LEU A 183 12.93 -13.40 -3.36
C LEU A 183 13.93 -12.75 -2.40
N ALA A 184 15.21 -12.72 -2.75
CA ALA A 184 16.25 -12.07 -1.97
C ALA A 184 15.97 -10.57 -1.82
N ARG A 185 15.60 -9.89 -2.92
CA ARG A 185 15.27 -8.46 -2.91
C ARG A 185 14.07 -8.16 -2.03
N LEU A 186 13.01 -8.99 -2.08
CA LEU A 186 11.83 -8.82 -1.24
C LEU A 186 12.16 -8.99 0.24
N ALA A 187 12.94 -10.02 0.59
CA ALA A 187 13.35 -10.27 1.97
C ALA A 187 14.25 -9.14 2.50
N SER A 188 15.26 -8.72 1.72
CA SER A 188 16.14 -7.61 2.12
C SER A 188 15.34 -6.35 2.42
N ARG A 189 14.41 -5.95 1.55
CA ARG A 189 13.52 -4.77 1.79
C ARG A 189 12.63 -4.93 3.00
N TYR A 190 12.02 -6.12 3.18
CA TYR A 190 11.19 -6.36 4.34
C TYR A 190 11.99 -6.21 5.63
N PHE A 191 13.10 -6.91 5.77
CA PHE A 191 13.88 -6.85 7.00
C PHE A 191 14.60 -5.51 7.19
N GLN A 192 14.96 -4.77 6.14
CA GLN A 192 15.46 -3.40 6.27
C GLN A 192 14.44 -2.45 6.89
N SER A 193 13.17 -2.61 6.55
CA SER A 193 12.10 -1.66 6.93
C SER A 193 11.27 -2.13 8.13
N HIS A 194 11.25 -3.44 8.43
CA HIS A 194 10.39 -4.05 9.45
C HIS A 194 11.15 -4.81 10.55
N SER A 195 12.48 -4.71 10.61
CA SER A 195 13.25 -5.32 11.72
C SER A 195 12.94 -4.66 13.06
N PRO A 196 12.92 -5.44 14.15
CA PRO A 196 13.02 -6.91 14.20
C PRO A 196 11.73 -7.59 13.77
N ALA A 197 11.79 -8.71 13.05
CA ALA A 197 10.62 -9.46 12.59
C ALA A 197 10.86 -10.97 12.57
N GLN A 198 9.79 -11.76 12.69
CA GLN A 198 9.85 -13.22 12.66
C GLN A 198 9.61 -13.75 11.24
N LEU A 199 9.98 -15.02 10.98
CA LEU A 199 9.63 -15.70 9.74
C LEU A 199 8.12 -15.62 9.43
N GLN A 200 7.29 -15.86 10.44
CA GLN A 200 5.83 -15.85 10.27
C GLN A 200 5.26 -14.46 9.91
N ASP A 201 5.94 -13.37 10.31
CA ASP A 201 5.57 -12.02 9.93
C ASP A 201 5.87 -11.79 8.44
N PHE A 202 7.03 -12.23 7.98
CA PHE A 202 7.41 -12.15 6.57
C PHE A 202 6.49 -13.00 5.69
N VAL A 203 6.13 -14.23 6.12
CA VAL A 203 5.12 -15.07 5.43
C VAL A 203 3.78 -14.35 5.35
N TRP A 204 3.33 -13.76 6.44
CA TRP A 204 2.07 -13.02 6.52
C TRP A 204 2.07 -11.80 5.59
N TRP A 205 3.13 -11.00 5.62
CA TRP A 205 3.24 -9.77 4.85
C TRP A 205 3.38 -10.04 3.35
N SER A 206 4.31 -10.90 2.97
CA SER A 206 4.62 -11.19 1.57
C SER A 206 3.54 -12.03 0.88
N GLY A 207 2.75 -12.80 1.65
CA GLY A 207 1.84 -13.82 1.14
C GLY A 207 2.57 -15.00 0.48
N LEU A 208 3.89 -15.09 0.55
CA LEU A 208 4.70 -16.21 0.07
C LEU A 208 4.49 -17.46 0.94
N THR A 209 4.82 -18.63 0.41
CA THR A 209 4.85 -19.85 1.21
C THR A 209 5.97 -19.79 2.24
N ALA A 210 5.82 -20.52 3.36
CA ALA A 210 6.89 -20.59 4.37
C ALA A 210 8.21 -21.12 3.80
N THR A 211 8.15 -22.03 2.81
CA THR A 211 9.34 -22.56 2.13
C THR A 211 10.04 -21.46 1.32
N GLU A 212 9.31 -20.67 0.55
CA GLU A 212 9.87 -19.53 -0.19
C GLU A 212 10.44 -18.46 0.73
N CYS A 213 9.77 -18.18 1.85
CA CYS A 213 10.27 -17.22 2.85
C CYS A 213 11.57 -17.70 3.51
N ARG A 214 11.69 -18.99 3.85
CA ARG A 214 12.94 -19.56 4.35
C ARG A 214 14.07 -19.47 3.31
N LEU A 215 13.77 -19.79 2.04
CA LEU A 215 14.73 -19.62 0.96
C LEU A 215 15.17 -18.15 0.85
N ALA A 216 14.22 -17.22 0.83
CA ALA A 216 14.49 -15.79 0.73
C ALA A 216 15.38 -15.28 1.89
N ILE A 217 15.09 -15.69 3.14
CA ILE A 217 15.92 -15.38 4.32
C ILE A 217 17.33 -15.98 4.17
N ASN A 218 17.43 -17.22 3.70
CA ASN A 218 18.74 -17.86 3.50
C ASN A 218 19.57 -17.15 2.43
N LEU A 219 18.95 -16.66 1.35
CA LEU A 219 19.64 -15.90 0.31
C LEU A 219 20.27 -14.60 0.82
N ILE A 220 19.67 -13.98 1.84
CA ILE A 220 20.17 -12.74 2.45
C ILE A 220 20.77 -12.96 3.86
N LYS A 221 21.08 -14.18 4.24
CA LYS A 221 21.56 -14.49 5.61
C LYS A 221 22.76 -13.64 6.06
N ALA A 222 23.62 -13.24 5.11
CA ALA A 222 24.76 -12.37 5.40
C ALA A 222 24.35 -10.92 5.75
N GLU A 223 23.12 -10.51 5.46
CA GLU A 223 22.57 -9.19 5.79
C GLU A 223 21.81 -9.19 7.13
N LEU A 224 21.59 -10.38 7.72
CA LEU A 224 20.74 -10.55 8.90
C LEU A 224 21.54 -10.97 10.13
N MET A 225 21.14 -10.43 11.28
CA MET A 225 21.43 -10.96 12.60
C MET A 225 20.21 -11.70 13.12
N THR A 226 20.41 -12.73 13.92
CA THR A 226 19.33 -13.51 14.56
C THR A 226 19.43 -13.36 16.06
N GLU A 227 18.32 -13.00 16.69
CA GLU A 227 18.19 -12.84 18.13
C GLU A 227 16.98 -13.63 18.65
N THR A 228 17.10 -14.17 19.86
CA THR A 228 15.99 -14.88 20.51
C THR A 228 15.49 -14.08 21.71
N PHE A 229 14.20 -13.75 21.70
CA PHE A 229 13.54 -13.07 22.81
C PHE A 229 12.22 -13.78 23.13
N ASP A 230 11.97 -14.07 24.40
CA ASP A 230 10.79 -14.83 24.86
C ASP A 230 10.53 -16.12 24.06
N SER A 231 11.59 -16.91 23.83
CA SER A 231 11.57 -18.15 23.02
C SER A 231 11.12 -17.95 21.58
N ARG A 232 11.11 -16.72 21.07
CA ARG A 232 10.80 -16.37 19.68
C ARG A 232 12.06 -15.90 18.96
N GLU A 233 12.29 -16.42 17.75
CA GLU A 233 13.42 -16.04 16.90
C GLU A 233 13.04 -14.80 16.08
N TYR A 234 13.90 -13.78 16.09
CA TYR A 234 13.77 -12.55 15.32
C TYR A 234 14.95 -12.38 14.38
N PHE A 235 14.66 -11.98 13.17
CA PHE A 235 15.64 -11.55 12.19
C PHE A 235 15.73 -10.03 12.21
N ILE A 236 16.96 -9.52 12.25
CA ILE A 236 17.28 -8.10 12.33
C ILE A 236 18.25 -7.76 11.21
N HIS A 237 17.87 -6.88 10.31
CA HIS A 237 18.76 -6.44 9.24
C HIS A 237 19.91 -5.60 9.80
N GLN A 238 21.14 -5.81 9.30
CA GLN A 238 22.35 -5.14 9.80
C GLN A 238 22.31 -3.61 9.70
N SER A 239 21.49 -3.06 8.80
CA SER A 239 21.27 -1.61 8.71
C SER A 239 20.41 -1.04 9.85
N TRP A 240 19.75 -1.92 10.63
CA TRP A 240 18.93 -1.50 11.76
C TRP A 240 19.83 -0.98 12.87
N LYS A 241 19.68 0.30 13.17
CA LYS A 241 20.39 0.92 14.28
C LYS A 241 19.36 1.14 15.37
N GLY A 242 19.35 0.24 16.35
CA GLY A 242 18.55 0.44 17.56
C GLY A 242 18.78 1.85 18.10
N LYS A 243 17.80 2.68 18.04
CA LYS A 243 17.82 3.98 18.73
C LYS A 243 17.16 3.78 20.07
N ASN A 244 17.90 3.97 21.16
CA ASN A 244 17.28 4.34 22.42
C ASN A 244 16.72 5.77 22.21
N GLU A 245 15.49 5.87 21.68
CA GLU A 245 14.82 7.16 21.66
C GLU A 245 14.48 7.50 23.11
N SER A 246 15.25 8.42 23.66
CA SER A 246 15.01 8.96 25.01
C SER A 246 13.79 9.89 25.06
N GLU A 247 13.30 10.33 23.91
CA GLU A 247 12.16 11.26 23.84
C GLU A 247 10.87 10.51 23.46
N PRO A 248 9.77 10.81 24.15
CA PRO A 248 8.48 10.20 23.85
C PRO A 248 7.98 10.61 22.46
N VAL A 249 7.39 9.65 21.75
CA VAL A 249 6.92 9.81 20.35
C VAL A 249 5.43 9.53 20.26
N LEU A 250 4.67 10.44 19.64
CA LEU A 250 3.28 10.22 19.23
C LEU A 250 3.15 10.28 17.71
N ARG A 251 2.44 9.33 17.13
CA ARG A 251 2.11 9.30 15.70
C ARG A 251 0.66 8.92 15.47
N LEU A 252 0.03 9.56 14.49
CA LEU A 252 -1.33 9.25 14.03
C LEU A 252 -1.23 8.41 12.76
N LEU A 253 -1.20 7.09 12.96
CA LEU A 253 -1.01 6.12 11.88
C LEU A 253 -2.30 5.96 11.06
N PRO A 254 -2.22 5.86 9.73
CA PRO A 254 -3.38 5.67 8.87
C PRO A 254 -4.07 4.31 9.05
N ALA A 255 -5.24 4.16 8.44
CA ALA A 255 -5.83 2.85 8.23
C ALA A 255 -4.87 1.96 7.42
N PHE A 256 -4.82 0.66 7.73
CA PHE A 256 -3.94 -0.33 7.10
C PHE A 256 -2.45 0.03 7.16
N ASP A 257 -2.00 0.75 8.20
CA ASP A 257 -0.58 1.09 8.34
C ASP A 257 0.29 -0.15 8.53
N GLU A 258 1.46 -0.14 7.87
CA GLU A 258 2.42 -1.24 7.90
C GLU A 258 2.93 -1.56 9.32
N TYR A 259 2.85 -0.63 10.27
CA TYR A 259 3.20 -0.87 11.67
C TYR A 259 2.34 -1.96 12.34
N LEU A 260 1.08 -2.15 11.89
CA LEU A 260 0.20 -3.20 12.36
C LEU A 260 0.01 -4.33 11.35
N ILE A 261 -0.21 -3.99 10.07
CA ILE A 261 -0.62 -5.00 9.10
C ILE A 261 0.52 -5.90 8.64
N SER A 262 1.76 -5.45 8.76
CA SER A 262 2.94 -6.20 8.31
C SER A 262 3.36 -7.33 9.26
N TYR A 263 2.76 -7.41 10.44
CA TYR A 263 3.10 -8.41 11.45
C TYR A 263 1.95 -9.36 11.70
N LYS A 264 2.25 -10.65 11.82
CA LYS A 264 1.28 -11.69 12.20
C LYS A 264 0.92 -11.58 13.68
N ASN A 265 1.94 -11.44 14.53
CA ASN A 265 1.78 -11.20 15.95
C ASN A 265 1.89 -9.69 16.24
N ARG A 266 0.91 -9.16 16.95
CA ARG A 266 0.79 -7.73 17.29
C ARG A 266 0.75 -7.46 18.79
N THR A 267 0.83 -8.51 19.60
CA THR A 267 0.67 -8.40 21.06
C THR A 267 1.73 -7.56 21.73
N ASP A 268 2.91 -7.47 21.12
CA ASP A 268 4.01 -6.62 21.61
C ASP A 268 3.70 -5.12 21.53
N VAL A 269 2.82 -4.70 20.63
CA VAL A 269 2.43 -3.30 20.42
C VAL A 269 0.97 -3.01 20.74
N LEU A 270 0.11 -4.03 20.80
CA LEU A 270 -1.33 -3.93 20.99
C LEU A 270 -1.83 -5.12 21.80
N PRO A 271 -2.32 -4.95 23.04
CA PRO A 271 -2.93 -6.00 23.85
C PRO A 271 -4.12 -6.67 23.16
N LEU A 272 -4.33 -7.97 23.40
CA LEU A 272 -5.39 -8.77 22.73
C LEU A 272 -6.79 -8.18 22.91
N GLU A 273 -7.09 -7.65 24.11
CA GLU A 273 -8.38 -7.03 24.45
C GLU A 273 -8.70 -5.81 23.58
N HIS A 274 -7.68 -5.16 23.01
CA HIS A 274 -7.83 -3.99 22.14
C HIS A 274 -7.83 -4.33 20.65
N HIS A 275 -7.55 -5.57 20.25
CA HIS A 275 -7.59 -5.99 18.85
C HIS A 275 -8.89 -5.61 18.13
N PRO A 276 -10.10 -5.87 18.71
CA PRO A 276 -11.36 -5.53 18.05
C PRO A 276 -11.56 -4.01 17.85
N LYS A 277 -10.84 -3.17 18.60
CA LYS A 277 -10.89 -1.72 18.47
C LYS A 277 -9.95 -1.22 17.35
N ALA A 278 -8.85 -1.93 17.07
CA ALA A 278 -7.87 -1.54 16.06
C ALA A 278 -8.11 -2.17 14.69
N PHE A 279 -8.73 -3.36 14.63
CA PHE A 279 -9.10 -4.02 13.38
C PHE A 279 -10.26 -5.00 13.60
N ASN A 280 -11.01 -5.30 12.55
CA ASN A 280 -12.13 -6.21 12.61
C ASN A 280 -11.79 -7.60 12.02
N ARG A 281 -12.73 -8.55 12.21
CA ARG A 281 -12.60 -9.94 11.70
C ARG A 281 -12.55 -10.05 10.18
N PHE A 282 -12.94 -9.01 9.44
CA PHE A 282 -12.90 -8.95 7.98
C PHE A 282 -11.58 -8.41 7.43
N GLY A 283 -10.61 -8.11 8.31
CA GLY A 283 -9.30 -7.60 7.91
C GLY A 283 -9.27 -6.09 7.64
N THR A 284 -10.27 -5.33 8.12
CA THR A 284 -10.22 -3.87 8.07
C THR A 284 -9.43 -3.35 9.26
N PHE A 285 -8.36 -2.63 8.99
CA PHE A 285 -7.54 -1.95 10.00
C PHE A 285 -7.93 -0.48 10.07
N TYR A 286 -8.18 0.01 11.29
CA TYR A 286 -8.58 1.38 11.54
C TYR A 286 -7.36 2.30 11.72
N PRO A 287 -7.53 3.63 11.56
CA PRO A 287 -6.48 4.59 11.93
C PRO A 287 -6.22 4.52 13.43
N VAL A 288 -4.95 4.43 13.83
CA VAL A 288 -4.57 4.22 15.24
C VAL A 288 -3.59 5.25 15.76
N ILE A 289 -3.61 5.45 17.08
CA ILE A 289 -2.68 6.32 17.80
C ILE A 289 -1.53 5.48 18.32
N LEU A 290 -0.33 5.73 17.81
CA LEU A 290 0.92 5.15 18.30
C LEU A 290 1.56 6.10 19.32
N TYR A 291 1.83 5.62 20.53
CA TYR A 291 2.55 6.34 21.56
C TYR A 291 3.60 5.45 22.21
N ASN A 292 4.86 5.84 22.11
CA ASN A 292 6.02 5.12 22.66
C ASN A 292 6.01 3.62 22.30
N GLY A 293 5.81 3.30 21.02
CA GLY A 293 5.81 1.92 20.53
C GLY A 293 4.53 1.11 20.81
N LYS A 294 3.53 1.69 21.49
CA LYS A 294 2.25 1.01 21.78
C LYS A 294 1.09 1.70 21.07
N ILE A 295 0.13 0.90 20.63
CA ILE A 295 -1.14 1.41 20.10
C ILE A 295 -2.09 1.65 21.28
N ILE A 296 -2.53 2.89 21.43
CA ILE A 296 -3.28 3.33 22.61
C ILE A 296 -4.68 3.85 22.30
N GLY A 297 -5.08 3.92 21.04
CA GLY A 297 -6.38 4.44 20.64
C GLY A 297 -6.55 4.52 19.14
N ASN A 298 -7.70 5.03 18.73
CA ASN A 298 -8.03 5.37 17.35
C ASN A 298 -8.06 6.88 17.15
N TRP A 299 -7.95 7.30 15.91
CA TRP A 299 -8.16 8.69 15.55
C TRP A 299 -8.98 8.81 14.27
N SER A 300 -9.62 9.94 14.13
CA SER A 300 -10.34 10.30 12.91
C SER A 300 -10.06 11.75 12.51
N ARG A 301 -10.34 12.08 11.26
CA ARG A 301 -10.25 13.45 10.77
C ARG A 301 -11.51 13.85 10.02
N SER A 302 -11.90 15.10 10.18
CA SER A 302 -12.94 15.74 9.38
C SER A 302 -12.44 17.09 8.87
N ILE A 303 -13.01 17.57 7.76
CA ILE A 303 -12.70 18.90 7.23
C ILE A 303 -13.91 19.78 7.47
N LYS A 304 -13.75 20.82 8.30
CA LYS A 304 -14.81 21.81 8.54
C LYS A 304 -14.25 23.22 8.31
N LYS A 305 -14.92 24.00 7.50
CA LYS A 305 -14.53 25.42 7.22
C LYS A 305 -13.04 25.57 6.84
N ASN A 306 -12.54 24.73 5.93
CA ASN A 306 -11.13 24.67 5.52
C ASN A 306 -10.11 24.39 6.65
N THR A 307 -10.55 23.79 7.73
CA THR A 307 -9.68 23.37 8.85
C THR A 307 -9.82 21.87 9.03
N ILE A 308 -8.71 21.18 9.28
CA ILE A 308 -8.71 19.76 9.64
C ILE A 308 -8.96 19.67 11.13
N GLN A 309 -10.03 18.96 11.49
CA GLN A 309 -10.30 18.60 12.88
C GLN A 309 -9.89 17.16 13.10
N ILE A 310 -9.14 16.89 14.15
CA ILE A 310 -8.67 15.58 14.55
C ILE A 310 -9.35 15.21 15.86
N GLU A 311 -9.96 14.04 15.88
CA GLU A 311 -10.55 13.46 17.07
C GLU A 311 -9.74 12.23 17.46
N MET A 312 -9.45 12.08 18.77
CA MET A 312 -8.68 10.98 19.33
C MET A 312 -9.54 10.24 20.37
N ASP A 313 -9.69 8.94 20.18
CA ASP A 313 -10.41 8.04 21.07
C ASP A 313 -9.44 7.02 21.67
N PHE A 314 -9.22 7.07 22.98
CA PHE A 314 -8.26 6.22 23.68
C PHE A 314 -8.94 4.92 24.16
N PHE A 315 -8.23 3.80 24.04
CA PHE A 315 -8.76 2.48 24.44
C PHE A 315 -9.00 2.34 25.94
N GLU A 316 -8.22 3.07 26.74
CA GLU A 316 -8.31 3.16 28.18
C GLU A 316 -8.40 4.64 28.63
N LYS A 317 -8.28 4.87 29.95
CA LYS A 317 -8.14 6.25 30.44
C LYS A 317 -7.00 6.93 29.68
N LYS A 318 -7.27 8.15 29.19
CA LYS A 318 -6.30 8.94 28.42
C LYS A 318 -4.96 8.95 29.16
N PRO A 319 -3.88 8.43 28.55
CA PRO A 319 -2.55 8.45 29.15
C PRO A 319 -2.07 9.90 29.27
N ARG A 320 -1.15 10.15 30.18
CA ARG A 320 -0.51 11.47 30.29
C ARG A 320 0.43 11.70 29.10
N ILE A 321 -0.13 12.25 28.04
CA ILE A 321 0.61 12.60 26.82
C ILE A 321 0.96 14.08 26.90
N PRO A 322 2.24 14.48 26.73
CA PRO A 322 2.62 15.87 26.63
C PRO A 322 1.83 16.58 25.52
N VAL A 323 1.22 17.73 25.84
CA VAL A 323 0.40 18.51 24.88
C VAL A 323 1.20 18.85 23.62
N LYS A 324 2.49 19.13 23.76
CA LYS A 324 3.40 19.39 22.63
C LYS A 324 3.42 18.25 21.60
N LEU A 325 3.36 17.00 22.03
CA LEU A 325 3.37 15.84 21.11
C LEU A 325 2.05 15.72 20.32
N ILE A 326 0.93 16.00 20.99
CA ILE A 326 -0.39 16.05 20.34
C ILE A 326 -0.37 17.13 19.25
N GLN A 327 0.03 18.35 19.62
CA GLN A 327 0.13 19.48 18.69
C GLN A 327 1.08 19.20 17.52
N GLN A 328 2.20 18.52 17.75
CA GLN A 328 3.12 18.12 16.69
C GLN A 328 2.50 17.11 15.72
N ALA A 329 1.77 16.11 16.23
CA ALA A 329 1.12 15.10 15.40
C ALA A 329 -0.03 15.73 14.57
N GLU A 330 -0.82 16.63 15.17
CA GLU A 330 -1.86 17.38 14.47
C GLU A 330 -1.28 18.30 13.40
N ALA A 331 -0.22 19.04 13.73
CA ALA A 331 0.47 19.93 12.79
C ALA A 331 1.08 19.16 11.61
N GLN A 332 1.56 17.93 11.82
CA GLN A 332 2.08 17.09 10.75
C GLN A 332 0.98 16.71 9.75
N ILE A 333 -0.21 16.36 10.22
CA ILE A 333 -1.38 16.07 9.37
C ILE A 333 -1.83 17.34 8.64
N ASP A 334 -1.96 18.47 9.35
CA ASP A 334 -2.36 19.73 8.74
C ASP A 334 -1.38 20.14 7.63
N ALA A 335 -0.08 20.07 7.90
CA ALA A 335 0.95 20.37 6.90
C ALA A 335 0.87 19.47 5.67
N PHE A 336 0.61 18.17 5.86
CA PHE A 336 0.48 17.22 4.76
C PHE A 336 -0.71 17.52 3.86
N TYR A 337 -1.87 17.83 4.44
CA TYR A 337 -3.12 18.06 3.69
C TYR A 337 -3.37 19.53 3.33
N ARG A 338 -2.50 20.45 3.71
CA ARG A 338 -2.68 21.92 3.52
C ARG A 338 -3.01 22.29 2.07
N GLY A 339 -2.40 21.65 1.10
CA GLY A 339 -2.67 21.88 -0.33
C GLY A 339 -4.12 21.57 -0.76
N LEU A 340 -4.87 20.75 -0.02
CA LEU A 340 -6.30 20.51 -0.26
C LEU A 340 -7.18 21.68 0.21
N LEU A 341 -6.75 22.40 1.24
CA LEU A 341 -7.55 23.43 1.90
C LEU A 341 -7.49 24.77 1.16
N TYR A 342 -6.42 25.00 0.40
CA TYR A 342 -6.13 26.29 -0.26
C TYR A 342 -6.23 26.24 -1.79
N ARG A 343 -6.90 25.27 -2.41
CA ARG A 343 -7.21 25.37 -3.83
C ARG A 343 -8.32 26.40 -4.02
N PRO A 344 -8.04 27.62 -4.56
CA PRO A 344 -9.11 28.40 -5.16
C PRO A 344 -9.72 27.53 -6.26
N ALA A 345 -11.03 27.57 -6.38
CA ALA A 345 -11.74 26.93 -7.47
C ALA A 345 -11.06 27.40 -8.78
N LEU A 346 -10.32 26.51 -9.42
CA LEU A 346 -9.83 26.76 -10.76
C LEU A 346 -11.07 26.90 -11.63
N GLN A 347 -11.43 28.14 -11.89
CA GLN A 347 -12.38 28.49 -12.96
C GLN A 347 -11.82 27.86 -14.24
N CYS A 348 -12.51 26.87 -14.77
CA CYS A 348 -12.35 26.47 -16.16
C CYS A 348 -12.51 27.72 -17.00
N ARG A 349 -11.42 28.31 -17.46
CA ARG A 349 -11.44 29.18 -18.63
C ARG A 349 -11.52 28.23 -19.82
N GLU A 350 -12.74 27.99 -20.27
CA GLU A 350 -12.99 27.58 -21.64
C GLU A 350 -12.35 28.61 -22.57
N LYS A 351 -11.46 28.14 -23.42
CA LYS A 351 -11.13 28.75 -24.69
C LYS A 351 -11.08 27.67 -25.75
#